data_8576da71c6e017600d9d8a79c61f702e
#
_entry.id   8576da71c6e017600d9d8a79c61f702e
#
_cell.length_a   1.000
_cell.length_b   1.000
_cell.length_c   1.000
_cell.angle_alpha   90.00
_cell.angle_beta   90.00
_cell.angle_gamma   90.00
#
_symmetry.space_group_name_H-M   'P 1'
#
loop_
_entity.id
_entity.type
_entity.pdbx_description
1 polymer ?
#
loop_
_entity_poly.entity_id
_entity_poly.type
_entity_poly.pdbx_seq_one_letter_code
_entity_poly.pdbx_strand_id
1 'polypeptide(L)'
;IDALNAQINALRAENEALKNRKAEVQVVEKVKTVVEKEAILPNVFFSISKSNISKQQSANVKAIADYLKANPEVKVTINGYASPEGNAKFNQKLSEARAKAVADMLVKKYGIDASRITTTGNGPTSDIYPENELNRVAVSVAK
;
A
#
# COMPACT_ATOMS: atom_id res chain seq x y z
N ILE A 1 40.15 -46.31 6.01
CA ILE A 1 40.37 -45.07 6.76
C ILE A 1 40.31 -43.86 5.82
N ASP A 2 40.99 -43.92 4.68
CA ASP A 2 40.97 -42.80 3.71
C ASP A 2 39.60 -42.55 3.10
N ALA A 3 38.83 -43.61 2.82
CA ALA A 3 37.48 -43.51 2.30
C ALA A 3 36.51 -42.87 3.31
N LEU A 4 36.67 -43.18 4.60
CA LEU A 4 35.88 -42.60 5.67
C LEU A 4 36.19 -41.12 5.85
N ASN A 5 37.46 -40.77 5.82
CA ASN A 5 37.88 -39.36 5.90
C ASN A 5 37.39 -38.53 4.72
N ALA A 6 37.38 -39.11 3.52
CA ALA A 6 36.83 -38.47 2.33
C ALA A 6 35.32 -38.23 2.46
N GLN A 7 34.58 -39.19 3.02
CA GLN A 7 33.14 -39.03 3.29
C GLN A 7 32.86 -37.95 4.34
N ILE A 8 33.65 -37.93 5.42
CA ILE A 8 33.51 -36.89 6.46
C ILE A 8 33.77 -35.51 5.88
N ASN A 9 34.79 -35.33 5.05
CA ASN A 9 35.11 -34.08 4.40
C ASN A 9 34.02 -33.64 3.42
N ALA A 10 33.46 -34.58 2.67
CA ALA A 10 32.35 -34.29 1.75
C ALA A 10 31.09 -33.86 2.50
N LEU A 11 30.76 -34.51 3.61
CA LEU A 11 29.62 -34.14 4.46
C LEU A 11 29.80 -32.75 5.10
N ARG A 12 31.01 -32.42 5.53
CA ARG A 12 31.34 -31.10 6.07
C ARG A 12 31.20 -30.03 5.02
N ALA A 13 31.65 -30.26 3.81
CA ALA A 13 31.49 -29.32 2.69
C ALA A 13 30.03 -29.08 2.33
N GLU A 14 29.21 -30.14 2.32
CA GLU A 14 27.77 -30.05 2.11
C GLU A 14 27.07 -29.23 3.23
N ASN A 15 27.44 -29.46 4.49
CA ASN A 15 26.90 -28.74 5.62
C ASN A 15 27.24 -27.25 5.57
N GLU A 16 28.44 -26.87 5.19
CA GLU A 16 28.82 -25.48 5.00
C GLU A 16 28.07 -24.83 3.84
N ALA A 17 27.90 -25.53 2.72
CA ALA A 17 27.11 -25.05 1.59
C ALA A 17 25.66 -24.85 1.98
N LEU A 18 25.06 -25.74 2.76
CA LEU A 18 23.69 -25.58 3.25
C LEU A 18 23.55 -24.43 4.24
N LYS A 19 24.52 -24.23 5.13
CA LYS A 19 24.53 -23.07 6.05
C LYS A 19 24.62 -21.75 5.29
N ASN A 20 25.47 -21.70 4.28
CA ASN A 20 25.60 -20.50 3.44
C ASN A 20 24.32 -20.21 2.65
N ARG A 21 23.63 -21.23 2.14
CA ARG A 21 22.33 -21.12 1.49
C ARG A 21 21.27 -20.53 2.43
N LYS A 22 21.20 -21.01 3.67
CA LYS A 22 20.26 -20.48 4.66
C LYS A 22 20.54 -19.03 4.98
N ALA A 23 21.80 -18.66 5.10
CA ALA A 23 22.19 -17.25 5.34
C ALA A 23 21.80 -16.35 4.16
N GLU A 24 22.01 -16.79 2.92
CA GLU A 24 21.60 -16.07 1.72
C GLU A 24 20.09 -15.92 1.64
N VAL A 25 19.32 -16.98 1.93
CA VAL A 25 17.86 -16.94 1.94
C VAL A 25 17.35 -15.96 3.00
N GLN A 26 17.94 -15.94 4.19
CA GLN A 26 17.57 -14.97 5.25
C GLN A 26 17.88 -13.53 4.84
N VAL A 27 18.98 -13.27 4.18
CA VAL A 27 19.33 -11.95 3.67
C VAL A 27 18.34 -11.51 2.59
N VAL A 28 17.95 -12.41 1.69
CA VAL A 28 16.95 -12.13 0.65
C VAL A 28 15.59 -11.83 1.27
N GLU A 29 15.17 -12.58 2.30
CA GLU A 29 13.92 -12.31 3.02
C GLU A 29 13.96 -10.96 3.72
N LYS A 30 15.04 -10.57 4.35
CA LYS A 30 15.19 -9.25 4.98
C LYS A 30 15.14 -8.12 3.96
N VAL A 31 15.82 -8.28 2.83
CA VAL A 31 15.76 -7.30 1.74
C VAL A 31 14.35 -7.19 1.19
N LYS A 32 13.67 -8.32 1.00
CA LYS A 32 12.27 -8.35 0.56
C LYS A 32 11.34 -7.63 1.54
N THR A 33 11.52 -7.86 2.85
CA THR A 33 10.76 -7.18 3.90
C THR A 33 11.01 -5.67 3.91
N VAL A 34 12.25 -5.22 3.67
CA VAL A 34 12.59 -3.80 3.59
C VAL A 34 11.96 -3.13 2.36
N VAL A 35 11.93 -3.84 1.21
CA VAL A 35 11.27 -3.37 -0.01
C VAL A 35 9.75 -3.33 0.14
N GLU A 36 9.17 -4.26 0.91
CA GLU A 36 7.74 -4.34 1.19
C GLU A 36 7.25 -3.34 2.26
N LYS A 37 8.10 -2.48 2.82
CA LYS A 37 7.69 -1.42 3.76
C LYS A 37 6.78 -0.39 3.11
N GLU A 38 6.82 -0.23 1.81
CA GLU A 38 5.87 0.56 1.05
C GLU A 38 4.75 -0.35 0.57
N ALA A 39 3.59 -0.26 1.20
CA ALA A 39 2.43 -1.06 0.85
C ALA A 39 1.41 -0.23 0.08
N ILE A 40 0.93 -0.76 -1.03
CA ILE A 40 -0.19 -0.20 -1.77
C ILE A 40 -1.46 -0.80 -1.17
N LEU A 41 -2.29 0.06 -0.62
CA LEU A 41 -3.53 -0.32 0.05
C LEU A 41 -4.71 -0.34 -0.94
N PRO A 42 -5.85 -0.95 -0.58
CA PRO A 42 -7.01 -0.96 -1.46
C PRO A 42 -7.44 0.44 -1.89
N ASN A 43 -7.78 0.60 -3.16
CA ASN A 43 -8.28 1.86 -3.69
C ASN A 43 -9.74 2.07 -3.31
N VAL A 44 -10.12 3.34 -3.09
CA VAL A 44 -11.50 3.72 -2.83
C VAL A 44 -12.04 4.43 -4.05
N PHE A 45 -13.10 3.90 -4.66
CA PHE A 45 -13.70 4.44 -5.86
C PHE A 45 -14.91 5.32 -5.54
N PHE A 46 -15.17 6.29 -6.38
CA PHE A 46 -16.24 7.27 -6.19
C PHE A 46 -17.15 7.37 -7.41
N SER A 47 -18.39 7.74 -7.15
CA SER A 47 -19.35 8.07 -8.20
C SER A 47 -19.04 9.44 -8.82
N ILE A 48 -19.55 9.66 -10.01
CA ILE A 48 -19.34 10.94 -10.74
C ILE A 48 -19.74 12.14 -9.87
N SER A 49 -18.91 13.16 -9.85
CA SER A 49 -19.10 14.41 -9.09
C SER A 49 -19.30 14.24 -7.59
N LYS A 50 -19.02 13.06 -7.05
CA LYS A 50 -19.20 12.77 -5.62
C LYS A 50 -17.89 12.45 -4.91
N SER A 51 -17.83 12.83 -3.64
CA SER A 51 -16.70 12.53 -2.74
C SER A 51 -17.14 11.74 -1.50
N ASN A 52 -18.41 11.33 -1.43
CA ASN A 52 -18.88 10.48 -0.35
C ASN A 52 -18.52 9.01 -0.60
N ILE A 53 -18.10 8.33 0.46
CA ILE A 53 -17.71 6.92 0.40
C ILE A 53 -18.96 6.06 0.54
N SER A 54 -19.22 5.22 -0.47
CA SER A 54 -20.34 4.28 -0.43
C SER A 54 -20.09 3.18 0.60
N LYS A 55 -21.17 2.52 1.01
CA LYS A 55 -21.08 1.41 1.96
C LYS A 55 -20.17 0.29 1.46
N GLN A 56 -20.17 0.03 0.16
CA GLN A 56 -19.29 -0.97 -0.47
C GLN A 56 -17.83 -0.55 -0.41
N GLN A 57 -17.54 0.72 -0.62
CA GLN A 57 -16.17 1.26 -0.57
C GLN A 57 -15.65 1.43 0.86
N SER A 58 -16.53 1.53 1.84
CA SER A 58 -16.12 1.63 3.25
C SER A 58 -15.35 0.39 3.73
N ALA A 59 -15.59 -0.76 3.14
CA ALA A 59 -14.81 -1.98 3.41
C ALA A 59 -13.33 -1.80 3.02
N ASN A 60 -13.06 -1.08 1.95
CA ASN A 60 -11.69 -0.76 1.53
C ASN A 60 -11.01 0.19 2.50
N VAL A 61 -11.75 1.18 3.01
CA VAL A 61 -11.23 2.08 4.06
C VAL A 61 -10.95 1.32 5.35
N LYS A 62 -11.81 0.37 5.71
CA LYS A 62 -11.58 -0.50 6.87
C LYS A 62 -10.28 -1.30 6.72
N ALA A 63 -10.03 -1.85 5.53
CA ALA A 63 -8.79 -2.58 5.25
C ALA A 63 -7.55 -1.70 5.44
N ILE A 64 -7.62 -0.44 5.02
CA ILE A 64 -6.57 0.55 5.26
C ILE A 64 -6.37 0.78 6.75
N ALA A 65 -7.47 0.97 7.49
CA ALA A 65 -7.42 1.17 8.95
C ALA A 65 -6.83 -0.03 9.68
N ASP A 66 -7.23 -1.24 9.30
CA ASP A 66 -6.71 -2.47 9.90
C ASP A 66 -5.21 -2.61 9.68
N TYR A 67 -4.73 -2.28 8.49
CA TYR A 67 -3.31 -2.28 8.18
C TYR A 67 -2.55 -1.26 9.04
N LEU A 68 -3.07 -0.06 9.19
CA LEU A 68 -2.44 1.00 10.00
C LEU A 68 -2.44 0.65 11.49
N LYS A 69 -3.46 -0.03 11.98
CA LYS A 69 -3.51 -0.51 13.37
C LYS A 69 -2.51 -1.64 13.63
N ALA A 70 -2.32 -2.52 12.65
CA ALA A 70 -1.35 -3.61 12.74
C ALA A 70 0.10 -3.11 12.61
N ASN A 71 0.31 -1.94 12.03
CA ASN A 71 1.63 -1.35 11.78
C ASN A 71 1.70 0.08 12.32
N PRO A 72 1.83 0.26 13.64
CA PRO A 72 1.70 1.58 14.28
C PRO A 72 2.77 2.60 13.88
N GLU A 73 3.87 2.17 13.28
CA GLU A 73 4.96 3.04 12.81
C GLU A 73 4.73 3.61 11.41
N VAL A 74 3.74 3.07 10.70
CA VAL A 74 3.51 3.39 9.29
C VAL A 74 2.62 4.63 9.18
N LYS A 75 2.97 5.49 8.22
CA LYS A 75 2.16 6.64 7.81
C LYS A 75 1.53 6.36 6.46
N VAL A 76 0.38 6.95 6.20
CA VAL A 76 -0.34 6.79 4.94
C VAL A 76 -0.46 8.11 4.20
N THR A 77 -0.24 8.10 2.90
CA THR A 77 -0.54 9.21 2.00
C THR A 77 -1.72 8.81 1.11
N ILE A 78 -2.77 9.62 1.14
CA ILE A 78 -3.99 9.40 0.37
C ILE A 78 -4.01 10.37 -0.80
N ASN A 79 -3.94 9.84 -2.01
CA ASN A 79 -3.93 10.61 -3.24
C ASN A 79 -5.30 10.53 -3.90
N GLY A 80 -6.04 11.64 -3.88
CA GLY A 80 -7.33 11.73 -4.54
C GLY A 80 -7.20 12.11 -6.01
N TYR A 81 -8.04 11.53 -6.83
CA TYR A 81 -8.09 11.79 -8.27
C TYR A 81 -9.52 11.96 -8.75
N ALA A 82 -9.68 12.62 -9.88
CA ALA A 82 -10.96 12.73 -10.57
C ALA A 82 -10.80 12.26 -12.01
N SER A 83 -11.88 11.80 -12.63
CA SER A 83 -11.87 11.53 -14.07
C SER A 83 -11.72 12.85 -14.85
N PRO A 84 -11.16 12.83 -16.07
CA PRO A 84 -10.81 14.06 -16.80
C PRO A 84 -12.00 14.82 -17.38
N GLU A 85 -13.21 14.34 -17.16
CA GLU A 85 -14.44 14.92 -17.68
C GLU A 85 -14.80 16.21 -16.95
N GLY A 86 -15.14 17.25 -17.70
CA GLY A 86 -15.65 18.51 -17.16
C GLY A 86 -14.57 19.53 -16.77
N ASN A 87 -14.89 20.38 -15.80
CA ASN A 87 -14.07 21.52 -15.40
C ASN A 87 -12.86 21.10 -14.57
N ALA A 88 -11.65 21.51 -14.94
CA ALA A 88 -10.42 21.13 -14.26
C ALA A 88 -10.36 21.65 -12.82
N LYS A 89 -10.82 22.88 -12.54
CA LYS A 89 -10.85 23.44 -11.19
C LYS A 89 -11.80 22.68 -10.29
N PHE A 90 -12.98 22.34 -10.81
CA PHE A 90 -13.95 21.52 -10.09
C PHE A 90 -13.36 20.14 -9.76
N ASN A 91 -12.71 19.51 -10.73
CA ASN A 91 -12.09 18.21 -10.55
C ASN A 91 -10.90 18.23 -9.58
N GLN A 92 -10.15 19.33 -9.55
CA GLN A 92 -9.09 19.51 -8.56
C GLN A 92 -9.68 19.52 -7.14
N LYS A 93 -10.71 20.30 -6.89
CA LYS A 93 -11.40 20.35 -5.59
C LYS A 93 -12.03 19.00 -5.25
N LEU A 94 -12.59 18.32 -6.23
CA LEU A 94 -13.20 17.01 -6.05
C LEU A 94 -12.15 15.96 -5.66
N SER A 95 -10.97 16.01 -6.26
CA SER A 95 -9.87 15.11 -5.90
C SER A 95 -9.40 15.33 -4.46
N GLU A 96 -9.29 16.58 -4.03
CA GLU A 96 -8.97 16.93 -2.65
C GLU A 96 -10.04 16.43 -1.67
N ALA A 97 -11.32 16.63 -2.01
CA ALA A 97 -12.44 16.17 -1.20
C ALA A 97 -12.49 14.65 -1.08
N ARG A 98 -12.13 13.94 -2.14
CA ARG A 98 -12.06 12.46 -2.11
C ARG A 98 -10.97 11.95 -1.19
N ALA A 99 -9.78 12.53 -1.26
CA ALA A 99 -8.70 12.18 -0.35
C ALA A 99 -9.08 12.49 1.10
N LYS A 100 -9.68 13.64 1.33
CA LYS A 100 -10.15 14.06 2.65
C LYS A 100 -11.26 13.14 3.19
N ALA A 101 -12.17 12.69 2.35
CA ALA A 101 -13.24 11.78 2.75
C ALA A 101 -12.68 10.46 3.30
N VAL A 102 -11.67 9.91 2.66
CA VAL A 102 -10.98 8.70 3.16
C VAL A 102 -10.28 8.98 4.48
N ALA A 103 -9.54 10.09 4.57
CA ALA A 103 -8.84 10.49 5.78
C ALA A 103 -9.82 10.71 6.95
N ASP A 104 -10.91 11.43 6.73
CA ASP A 104 -11.93 11.69 7.75
C ASP A 104 -12.57 10.38 8.26
N MET A 105 -12.83 9.44 7.38
CA MET A 105 -13.36 8.14 7.78
C MET A 105 -12.37 7.35 8.61
N LEU A 106 -11.09 7.36 8.26
CA LEU A 106 -10.03 6.72 9.04
C LEU A 106 -9.94 7.31 10.45
N VAL A 107 -10.03 8.62 10.57
CA VAL A 107 -9.95 9.30 11.88
C VAL A 107 -11.23 9.09 12.70
N LYS A 108 -12.38 9.38 12.13
CA LYS A 108 -13.66 9.43 12.86
C LYS A 108 -14.26 8.06 13.11
N LYS A 109 -14.22 7.18 12.12
CA LYS A 109 -14.84 5.85 12.22
C LYS A 109 -13.90 4.80 12.77
N TYR A 110 -12.62 4.86 12.41
CA TYR A 110 -11.65 3.82 12.76
C TYR A 110 -10.60 4.25 13.77
N GLY A 111 -10.62 5.50 14.20
CA GLY A 111 -9.76 5.99 15.28
C GLY A 111 -8.28 6.10 14.94
N ILE A 112 -7.94 6.26 13.67
CA ILE A 112 -6.55 6.48 13.25
C ILE A 112 -6.13 7.91 13.56
N ASP A 113 -4.93 8.08 14.11
CA ASP A 113 -4.39 9.40 14.43
C ASP A 113 -4.17 10.21 13.14
N ALA A 114 -4.71 11.44 13.13
CA ALA A 114 -4.60 12.34 11.98
C ALA A 114 -3.15 12.66 11.60
N SER A 115 -2.22 12.64 12.58
CA SER A 115 -0.80 12.87 12.33
C SER A 115 -0.14 11.80 11.44
N ARG A 116 -0.78 10.65 11.30
CA ARG A 116 -0.31 9.54 10.46
C ARG A 116 -0.81 9.63 9.01
N ILE A 117 -1.68 10.59 8.72
CA ILE A 117 -2.40 10.68 7.44
C ILE A 117 -2.02 11.97 6.73
N THR A 118 -1.57 11.85 5.48
CA THR A 118 -1.36 12.98 4.57
C THR A 118 -2.32 12.84 3.40
N THR A 119 -2.96 13.92 2.98
CA THR A 119 -3.87 13.93 1.84
C THR A 119 -3.35 14.83 0.74
N THR A 120 -3.50 14.38 -0.51
CA THR A 120 -3.12 15.14 -1.69
C THR A 120 -4.21 15.04 -2.73
N GLY A 121 -4.69 16.18 -3.24
CA GLY A 121 -5.57 16.22 -4.38
C GLY A 121 -4.77 16.38 -5.67
N ASN A 122 -4.79 15.39 -6.52
CA ASN A 122 -4.00 15.36 -7.75
C ASN A 122 -4.78 15.78 -9.00
N GLY A 123 -6.04 16.18 -8.83
CA GLY A 123 -6.86 16.70 -9.90
C GLY A 123 -7.35 15.63 -10.87
N PRO A 124 -7.76 16.06 -12.09
CA PRO A 124 -8.23 15.12 -13.09
C PRO A 124 -7.07 14.31 -13.67
N THR A 125 -7.33 13.03 -13.90
CA THR A 125 -6.35 12.13 -14.53
C THR A 125 -7.02 11.10 -15.43
N SER A 126 -6.31 10.69 -16.48
CA SER A 126 -6.64 9.55 -17.31
C SER A 126 -5.53 8.48 -17.26
N ASP A 127 -4.54 8.69 -16.39
CA ASP A 127 -3.29 7.90 -16.42
C ASP A 127 -3.32 6.67 -15.52
N ILE A 128 -4.21 6.62 -14.53
CA ILE A 128 -4.26 5.50 -13.57
C ILE A 128 -4.94 4.30 -14.20
N TYR A 129 -6.07 4.52 -14.86
CA TYR A 129 -6.84 3.48 -15.52
C TYR A 129 -7.27 3.92 -16.92
N PRO A 130 -7.41 3.00 -17.88
CA PRO A 130 -7.94 3.32 -19.21
C PRO A 130 -9.39 3.82 -19.17
N GLU A 131 -10.19 3.28 -18.24
CA GLU A 131 -11.60 3.67 -18.08
C GLU A 131 -11.71 4.89 -17.16
N ASN A 132 -12.36 5.96 -17.64
CA ASN A 132 -12.53 7.19 -16.86
C ASN A 132 -13.21 6.96 -15.51
N GLU A 133 -14.15 6.05 -15.44
CA GLU A 133 -14.88 5.71 -14.21
C GLU A 133 -13.95 5.24 -13.08
N LEU A 134 -12.90 4.52 -13.43
CA LEU A 134 -11.92 3.99 -12.47
C LEU A 134 -10.93 5.06 -12.01
N ASN A 135 -10.84 6.19 -12.70
CA ASN A 135 -10.01 7.33 -12.29
C ASN A 135 -10.69 8.22 -11.22
N ARG A 136 -11.93 7.91 -10.85
CA ARG A 136 -12.63 8.51 -9.71
C ARG A 136 -12.22 7.76 -8.44
N VAL A 137 -11.00 8.00 -7.98
CA VAL A 137 -10.35 7.10 -7.03
C VAL A 137 -9.51 7.88 -6.01
N ALA A 138 -9.43 7.32 -4.80
CA ALA A 138 -8.41 7.68 -3.83
C ALA A 138 -7.45 6.51 -3.67
N VAL A 139 -6.18 6.75 -3.96
CA VAL A 139 -5.11 5.74 -3.86
C VAL A 139 -4.33 5.99 -2.58
N SER A 140 -4.24 4.99 -1.73
CA SER A 140 -3.55 5.08 -0.46
C SER A 140 -2.24 4.30 -0.52
N VAL A 141 -1.15 4.95 -0.13
CA VAL A 141 0.18 4.36 -0.07
C VAL A 141 0.69 4.48 1.35
N ALA A 142 1.09 3.36 1.94
CA ALA A 142 1.62 3.31 3.29
C ALA A 142 3.14 3.13 3.29
N LYS A 143 3.79 3.90 4.14
CA LYS A 143 5.23 3.81 4.37
C LYS A 143 5.57 3.67 5.82
#